data_073ed66af88a555c320fa166bb195209
#
_entry.id   073ed66af88a555c320fa166bb195209
#
_cell.length_a   1.000
_cell.length_b   1.000
_cell.length_c   1.000
_cell.angle_alpha   90.00
_cell.angle_beta   90.00
_cell.angle_gamma   90.00
#
_symmetry.space_group_name_H-M   'P 1'
#
loop_
_entity.id
_entity.type
_entity.pdbx_description
1 polymer ?
#
loop_
_entity_poly.entity_id
_entity_poly.type
_entity_poly.pdbx_seq_one_letter_code
_entity_poly.pdbx_strand_id
1 'polypeptide(L)'
;MGIFNAILGNASEININDVAKEFEPILIDGETIELAFKLIKDMFIFTNKRLILVEKQLVGTKVEYQSIPYKNIRKFSKESAGILDLDATLKIWVGHESEPISKQFGKSGNNINDVYKILSKHTL
;
A
#
# COMPACT_ATOMS: atom_id res chain seq x y z
N MET A 1 -6.98 16.29 2.69
CA MET A 1 -6.98 16.30 1.23
C MET A 1 -6.86 14.91 0.65
N GLY A 2 -5.84 14.14 1.03
CA GLY A 2 -5.70 12.77 0.54
C GLY A 2 -6.89 11.90 0.88
N ILE A 3 -7.53 12.15 2.00
CA ILE A 3 -8.66 11.34 2.44
C ILE A 3 -9.83 11.46 1.48
N PHE A 4 -10.06 12.66 0.95
CA PHE A 4 -11.17 12.85 0.02
C PHE A 4 -10.96 12.09 -1.28
N ASN A 5 -9.73 12.04 -1.77
CA ASN A 5 -9.42 11.30 -2.98
C ASN A 5 -9.62 9.79 -2.77
N ALA A 6 -9.36 9.30 -1.58
CA ALA A 6 -9.58 7.90 -1.26
C ALA A 6 -11.05 7.50 -1.38
N ILE A 7 -11.96 8.42 -1.07
CA ILE A 7 -13.39 8.15 -1.17
C ILE A 7 -13.80 7.89 -2.63
N LEU A 8 -13.06 8.45 -3.57
CA LEU A 8 -13.35 8.27 -4.99
C LEU A 8 -12.83 6.95 -5.56
N GLY A 9 -12.22 6.10 -4.71
CA GLY A 9 -11.77 4.80 -5.15
C GLY A 9 -10.36 4.77 -5.72
N ASN A 10 -9.69 5.90 -5.74
CA ASN A 10 -8.30 5.97 -6.21
C ASN A 10 -7.36 5.81 -5.04
N ALA A 11 -6.18 5.21 -5.31
CA ALA A 11 -5.11 5.24 -4.33
C ALA A 11 -4.69 6.70 -4.13
N SER A 12 -4.55 7.11 -2.90
CA SER A 12 -4.23 8.48 -2.57
C SER A 12 -3.20 8.51 -1.47
N GLU A 13 -2.18 9.34 -1.69
CA GLU A 13 -1.17 9.55 -0.66
C GLU A 13 -1.81 10.27 0.52
N ILE A 14 -1.58 9.75 1.71
CA ILE A 14 -2.13 10.29 2.93
C ILE A 14 -1.04 11.04 3.69
N ASN A 15 -1.43 12.13 4.36
CA ASN A 15 -0.52 12.82 5.25
C ASN A 15 -0.10 11.87 6.37
N ILE A 16 1.20 11.68 6.52
CA ILE A 16 1.75 10.75 7.50
C ILE A 16 1.31 11.12 8.92
N ASN A 17 1.21 12.41 9.21
CA ASN A 17 0.79 12.85 10.53
C ASN A 17 -0.63 12.42 10.88
N ASP A 18 -1.48 12.28 9.88
CA ASP A 18 -2.88 11.87 10.11
C ASP A 18 -2.99 10.40 10.50
N VAL A 19 -2.05 9.57 10.07
CA VAL A 19 -2.09 8.13 10.36
C VAL A 19 -1.11 7.72 11.45
N ALA A 20 -0.17 8.57 11.79
CA ALA A 20 0.90 8.21 12.72
C ALA A 20 0.37 7.71 14.06
N LYS A 21 -0.69 8.35 14.57
CA LYS A 21 -1.24 7.97 15.87
C LYS A 21 -1.83 6.58 15.85
N GLU A 22 -2.44 6.20 14.73
CA GLU A 22 -3.02 4.86 14.60
C GLU A 22 -1.95 3.78 14.67
N PHE A 23 -0.79 4.04 14.08
CA PHE A 23 0.27 3.05 13.98
C PHE A 23 1.30 3.13 15.09
N GLU A 24 1.29 4.20 15.88
CA GLU A 24 2.23 4.35 16.99
C GLU A 24 2.33 3.11 17.89
N PRO A 25 1.20 2.46 18.26
CA PRO A 25 1.28 1.29 19.14
C PRO A 25 2.00 0.09 18.54
N ILE A 26 2.14 0.01 17.22
CA ILE A 26 2.75 -1.17 16.60
C ILE A 26 4.10 -0.89 15.96
N LEU A 27 4.52 0.36 15.88
CA LEU A 27 5.85 0.70 15.34
C LEU A 27 6.91 0.46 16.42
N ILE A 28 8.05 -0.08 15.98
CA ILE A 28 9.18 -0.32 16.89
C ILE A 28 10.08 0.91 16.94
N ASP A 29 10.99 0.92 17.92
CA ASP A 29 11.95 2.01 18.04
C ASP A 29 12.76 2.15 16.76
N GLY A 30 12.89 3.38 16.30
CA GLY A 30 13.62 3.66 15.08
C GLY A 30 12.85 3.41 13.81
N GLU A 31 11.61 2.97 13.91
CA GLU A 31 10.76 2.77 12.74
C GLU A 31 9.94 4.03 12.46
N THR A 32 10.00 4.50 11.21
CA THR A 32 9.28 5.70 10.79
C THR A 32 8.50 5.41 9.53
N ILE A 33 7.33 6.02 9.42
CA ILE A 33 6.51 5.91 8.23
C ILE A 33 7.08 6.83 7.16
N GLU A 34 7.35 6.28 5.99
CA GLU A 34 7.90 7.03 4.87
C GLU A 34 6.82 7.42 3.86
N LEU A 35 5.80 6.58 3.71
CA LEU A 35 4.78 6.80 2.71
C LEU A 35 3.51 6.06 3.13
N ALA A 36 2.37 6.66 2.87
CA ALA A 36 1.08 6.04 3.19
C ALA A 36 0.11 6.27 2.04
N PHE A 37 -0.56 5.20 1.61
CA PHE A 37 -1.57 5.27 0.56
C PHE A 37 -2.84 4.61 1.04
N LYS A 38 -3.97 5.23 0.74
CA LYS A 38 -5.27 4.68 1.08
C LYS A 38 -6.01 4.28 -0.19
N LEU A 39 -6.45 3.04 -0.23
CA LEU A 39 -7.38 2.54 -1.23
C LEU A 39 -8.79 2.58 -0.63
N ILE A 40 -9.79 2.09 -1.34
CA ILE A 40 -11.17 2.17 -0.84
C ILE A 40 -11.31 1.56 0.54
N LYS A 41 -10.82 0.35 0.74
CA LYS A 41 -10.93 -0.38 2.01
C LYS A 41 -9.60 -0.62 2.68
N ASP A 42 -8.53 -0.59 1.91
CA ASP A 42 -7.23 -1.00 2.35
C ASP A 42 -6.30 0.19 2.47
N MET A 43 -5.17 -0.03 3.12
CA MET A 43 -4.16 1.01 3.27
C MET A 43 -2.79 0.38 3.18
N PHE A 44 -1.89 1.02 2.44
CA PHE A 44 -0.47 0.66 2.40
C PHE A 44 0.29 1.65 3.28
N ILE A 45 1.03 1.14 4.24
CA ILE A 45 1.93 1.95 5.06
C ILE A 45 3.34 1.44 4.83
N PHE A 46 4.19 2.28 4.25
CA PHE A 46 5.59 1.94 4.01
C PHE A 46 6.42 2.59 5.09
N THR A 47 7.07 1.77 5.92
CA THR A 47 8.02 2.28 6.91
C THR A 47 9.43 2.00 6.41
N ASN A 48 10.41 2.46 7.18
CA ASN A 48 11.81 2.14 6.86
C ASN A 48 12.16 0.68 7.19
N LYS A 49 11.23 -0.09 7.75
CA LYS A 49 11.47 -1.48 8.15
C LYS A 49 10.62 -2.48 7.38
N ARG A 50 9.39 -2.12 7.03
CA ARG A 50 8.42 -3.08 6.47
C ARG A 50 7.32 -2.35 5.73
N LEU A 51 6.58 -3.14 4.96
CA LEU A 51 5.29 -2.73 4.42
C LEU A 51 4.21 -3.24 5.37
N ILE A 52 3.33 -2.36 5.81
CA ILE A 52 2.16 -2.75 6.59
C ILE A 52 0.95 -2.61 5.69
N LEU A 53 0.28 -3.73 5.44
CA LEU A 53 -0.96 -3.75 4.67
C LEU A 53 -2.12 -3.81 5.65
N VAL A 54 -2.98 -2.81 5.59
CA VAL A 54 -4.14 -2.72 6.47
C VAL A 54 -5.36 -3.07 5.64
N GLU A 55 -6.07 -4.12 6.05
CA GLU A 55 -7.27 -4.57 5.34
C GLU A 55 -8.45 -4.60 6.29
N LYS A 56 -9.54 -3.96 5.88
CA LYS A 56 -10.78 -3.99 6.64
C LYS A 56 -11.64 -5.13 6.13
N GLN A 57 -12.17 -5.91 7.05
CA GLN A 57 -13.05 -7.00 6.70
C GLN A 57 -14.35 -6.47 6.10
N LEU A 58 -14.89 -7.20 5.15
CA LEU A 58 -16.16 -6.83 4.50
C LEU A 58 -17.31 -6.90 5.47
N VAL A 59 -17.25 -7.80 6.45
CA VAL A 59 -18.31 -8.00 7.42
C VAL A 59 -17.73 -7.76 8.81
N GLY A 60 -18.41 -6.95 9.60
CA GLY A 60 -17.98 -6.65 10.95
C GLY A 60 -17.01 -5.46 11.00
N THR A 61 -16.32 -5.35 12.13
CA THR A 61 -15.44 -4.21 12.40
C THR A 61 -13.97 -4.60 12.49
N LYS A 62 -13.64 -5.85 12.13
CA LYS A 62 -12.27 -6.31 12.24
C LYS A 62 -11.38 -5.66 11.20
N VAL A 63 -10.17 -5.33 11.62
CA VAL A 63 -9.14 -4.76 10.75
C VAL A 63 -7.89 -5.61 10.91
N GLU A 64 -7.32 -6.05 9.80
CA GLU A 64 -6.09 -6.82 9.83
C GLU A 64 -4.92 -5.90 9.50
N TYR A 65 -3.86 -5.98 10.30
CA TYR A 65 -2.61 -5.27 10.08
C TYR A 65 -1.56 -6.32 9.75
N GLN A 66 -1.23 -6.46 8.49
CA GLN A 66 -0.30 -7.48 8.02
C GLN A 66 1.06 -6.85 7.78
N SER A 67 2.08 -7.34 8.49
CA SER A 67 3.44 -6.85 8.32
C SER A 67 4.17 -7.71 7.30
N ILE A 68 4.75 -7.08 6.32
CA ILE A 68 5.49 -7.75 5.26
C ILE A 68 6.91 -7.19 5.28
N PRO A 69 7.88 -7.97 5.81
CA PRO A 69 9.27 -7.53 5.75
C PRO A 69 9.70 -7.38 4.29
N TYR A 70 10.44 -6.34 3.99
CA TYR A 70 10.84 -6.08 2.61
C TYR A 70 11.63 -7.23 2.01
N LYS A 71 12.43 -7.91 2.81
CA LYS A 71 13.21 -9.05 2.33
C LYS A 71 12.35 -10.23 1.88
N ASN A 72 11.10 -10.27 2.28
CA ASN A 72 10.18 -11.33 1.89
C ASN A 72 9.42 -11.02 0.61
N ILE A 73 9.59 -9.83 0.07
CA ILE A 73 8.99 -9.48 -1.21
C ILE A 73 9.89 -10.06 -2.29
N ARG A 74 9.36 -11.07 -2.99
CA ARG A 74 10.12 -11.82 -3.99
C ARG A 74 10.19 -11.09 -5.32
N LYS A 75 9.07 -10.52 -5.72
CA LYS A 75 8.99 -9.66 -6.92
C LYS A 75 7.74 -8.81 -6.84
N PHE A 76 7.70 -7.79 -7.64
CA PHE A 76 6.53 -6.92 -7.75
C PHE A 76 6.44 -6.40 -9.17
N SER A 77 5.24 -6.08 -9.60
CA SER A 77 5.01 -5.55 -10.93
C SER A 77 3.93 -4.51 -10.92
N LYS A 78 3.94 -3.65 -11.92
CA LYS A 78 2.81 -2.77 -12.16
C LYS A 78 2.36 -2.99 -13.59
N GLU A 79 1.03 -3.10 -13.76
CA GLU A 79 0.43 -3.09 -15.08
C GLU A 79 -0.15 -1.71 -15.30
N SER A 80 0.25 -1.07 -16.36
CA SER A 80 -0.32 0.23 -16.70
C SER A 80 -1.76 0.07 -17.12
N ALA A 81 -2.55 1.12 -16.93
CA ALA A 81 -3.92 1.13 -17.43
C ALA A 81 -3.87 1.05 -18.95
N GLY A 82 -4.68 0.16 -19.53
CA GLY A 82 -4.81 0.08 -20.95
C GLY A 82 -5.64 1.24 -21.50
N ILE A 83 -5.81 1.24 -22.82
CA ILE A 83 -6.59 2.31 -23.46
C ILE A 83 -8.02 2.36 -22.93
N LEU A 84 -8.60 1.17 -22.70
CA LEU A 84 -9.97 1.06 -22.24
C LEU A 84 -10.08 0.88 -20.73
N ASP A 85 -8.96 0.60 -20.05
CA ASP A 85 -8.95 0.37 -18.63
C ASP A 85 -8.74 1.69 -17.90
N LEU A 86 -9.41 1.83 -16.78
CA LEU A 86 -9.32 3.03 -15.96
C LEU A 86 -8.31 2.89 -14.83
N ASP A 87 -7.87 1.66 -14.54
CA ASP A 87 -7.04 1.37 -13.38
C ASP A 87 -5.73 0.73 -13.77
N ALA A 88 -4.68 1.10 -13.04
CA ALA A 88 -3.42 0.39 -13.06
C ALA A 88 -3.43 -0.63 -11.93
N THR A 89 -2.68 -1.71 -12.07
CA THR A 89 -2.65 -2.78 -11.06
C THR A 89 -1.24 -2.96 -10.54
N LEU A 90 -1.11 -2.99 -9.21
CA LEU A 90 0.12 -3.33 -8.53
C LEU A 90 0.01 -4.76 -8.03
N LYS A 91 1.03 -5.56 -8.30
CA LYS A 91 1.11 -6.94 -7.81
C LYS A 91 2.39 -7.13 -7.01
N ILE A 92 2.27 -7.76 -5.86
CA ILE A 92 3.41 -8.01 -4.96
C ILE A 92 3.38 -9.48 -4.57
N TRP A 93 4.45 -10.20 -4.87
CA TRP A 93 4.59 -11.61 -4.48
C TRP A 93 5.43 -11.70 -3.22
N VAL A 94 4.88 -12.33 -2.19
CA VAL A 94 5.49 -12.43 -0.87
C VAL A 94 5.88 -13.86 -0.58
N GLY A 95 7.11 -14.08 -0.14
CA GLY A 95 7.59 -15.41 0.26
C GLY A 95 7.48 -16.41 -0.87
N HIS A 96 6.88 -17.55 -0.59
CA HIS A 96 6.70 -18.62 -1.58
C HIS A 96 5.26 -18.68 -2.10
N GLU A 97 4.45 -17.68 -1.84
CA GLU A 97 3.07 -17.70 -2.28
C GLU A 97 3.01 -17.61 -3.79
N SER A 98 2.12 -18.43 -4.39
CA SER A 98 1.96 -18.43 -5.84
C SER A 98 1.14 -17.26 -6.33
N GLU A 99 0.20 -16.79 -5.51
CA GLU A 99 -0.67 -15.68 -5.89
C GLU A 99 -0.17 -14.38 -5.31
N PRO A 100 -0.15 -13.30 -6.09
CA PRO A 100 0.30 -12.01 -5.58
C PRO A 100 -0.79 -11.30 -4.79
N ILE A 101 -0.35 -10.38 -3.94
CA ILE A 101 -1.23 -9.34 -3.44
C ILE A 101 -1.48 -8.40 -4.61
N SER A 102 -2.73 -8.20 -4.97
CA SER A 102 -3.09 -7.41 -6.15
C SER A 102 -3.97 -6.25 -5.74
N LYS A 103 -3.57 -5.03 -6.08
CA LYS A 103 -4.32 -3.82 -5.71
C LYS A 103 -4.44 -2.91 -6.91
N GLN A 104 -5.61 -2.32 -7.07
CA GLN A 104 -5.87 -1.41 -8.18
C GLN A 104 -5.65 0.03 -7.75
N PHE A 105 -5.00 0.77 -8.62
CA PHE A 105 -4.76 2.20 -8.46
C PHE A 105 -5.52 2.93 -9.55
N GLY A 106 -6.06 4.07 -9.19
CA GLY A 106 -6.91 4.79 -10.12
C GLY A 106 -6.19 5.29 -11.36
N LYS A 107 -7.00 5.83 -12.22
CA LYS A 107 -6.67 6.25 -13.57
C LYS A 107 -5.48 7.19 -13.68
N SER A 108 -5.25 8.05 -12.68
CA SER A 108 -4.14 8.99 -12.74
C SER A 108 -2.78 8.29 -12.80
N GLY A 109 -2.69 7.13 -12.17
CA GLY A 109 -1.49 6.30 -12.22
C GLY A 109 -0.26 6.85 -11.52
N ASN A 110 -0.28 8.11 -11.10
CA ASN A 110 0.91 8.71 -10.51
C ASN A 110 1.30 8.06 -9.19
N ASN A 111 0.31 7.72 -8.39
CA ASN A 111 0.57 7.11 -7.09
C ASN A 111 1.20 5.73 -7.20
N ILE A 112 0.86 4.98 -8.25
CA ILE A 112 1.44 3.65 -8.42
C ILE A 112 2.94 3.73 -8.68
N ASN A 113 3.39 4.78 -9.35
CA ASN A 113 4.83 4.95 -9.58
C ASN A 113 5.57 5.24 -8.28
N ASP A 114 4.96 6.01 -7.39
CA ASP A 114 5.56 6.27 -6.08
C ASP A 114 5.67 5.00 -5.26
N VAL A 115 4.63 4.16 -5.29
CA VAL A 115 4.66 2.87 -4.61
C VAL A 115 5.72 1.97 -5.23
N TYR A 116 5.80 1.96 -6.55
CA TYR A 116 6.78 1.15 -7.25
C TYR A 116 8.20 1.57 -6.88
N LYS A 117 8.45 2.87 -6.77
CA LYS A 117 9.76 3.39 -6.39
C LYS A 117 10.14 3.03 -4.96
N ILE A 118 9.19 3.14 -4.03
CA ILE A 118 9.53 2.83 -2.64
C ILE A 118 9.76 1.33 -2.44
N LEU A 119 9.02 0.49 -3.17
CA LEU A 119 9.29 -0.94 -3.19
C LEU A 119 10.69 -1.22 -3.73
N SER A 120 11.06 -0.56 -4.81
CA SER A 120 12.40 -0.73 -5.39
C SER A 120 13.47 -0.28 -4.42
N LYS A 121 13.25 0.83 -3.74
CA LYS A 121 14.21 1.36 -2.78
C LYS A 121 14.54 0.34 -1.68
N HIS A 122 13.52 -0.38 -1.20
CA HIS A 122 13.69 -1.26 -0.05
C HIS A 122 13.99 -2.72 -0.41
N THR A 123 13.76 -3.11 -1.65
CA THR A 123 13.95 -4.52 -2.04
C THR A 123 15.16 -4.75 -2.95
N LEU A 124 15.66 -3.72 -3.62
CA LEU A 124 16.79 -3.87 -4.55
C LEU A 124 18.15 -3.47 -3.91
#